data_5163dee886467b409bcce79e987331a9
#
_entry.id   5163dee886467b409bcce79e987331a9
#
_cell.length_a   1.000
_cell.length_b   1.000
_cell.length_c   1.000
_cell.angle_alpha   90.00
_cell.angle_beta   90.00
_cell.angle_gamma   90.00
#
_symmetry.space_group_name_H-M   'P 1'
#
loop_
_entity.id
_entity.type
_entity.pdbx_description
1 polymer ?
#
loop_
_entity_poly.entity_id
_entity_poly.type
_entity_poly.pdbx_seq_one_letter_code
_entity_poly.pdbx_strand_id
1 'polypeptide(L)'
;MPKINLNDTEYSEGRYPKELMQYYQGNTDIYKQIKVGDLGGLTQFGVNKTILPTNSATAMRHWHEEEDEFVFIISGSAILFDKDGEHEMNAGDCATFKAGDNNGHAIVNKSNEDVVLLEVGTRAQKDIVHYTDKDLINDVDRTQTKQNTFKDSSGKVIYSI
;
A
#
# COMPACT_ATOMS: atom_id res chain seq x y z
N MET A 1 21.85 -11.34 -14.39
CA MET A 1 20.69 -10.86 -13.58
C MET A 1 20.68 -11.66 -12.31
N PRO A 2 20.77 -11.05 -11.15
CA PRO A 2 20.85 -11.79 -9.90
C PRO A 2 19.47 -12.35 -9.55
N LYS A 3 19.41 -13.62 -9.18
CA LYS A 3 18.30 -14.20 -8.42
C LYS A 3 18.28 -13.55 -7.05
N ILE A 4 17.16 -12.99 -6.64
CA ILE A 4 16.99 -12.43 -5.30
C ILE A 4 16.52 -13.56 -4.37
N ASN A 5 17.26 -13.76 -3.27
CA ASN A 5 16.85 -14.72 -2.23
C ASN A 5 16.11 -13.94 -1.13
N LEU A 6 14.80 -14.12 -1.05
CA LEU A 6 13.98 -13.41 -0.06
C LEU A 6 14.04 -14.04 1.34
N ASN A 7 14.59 -15.26 1.47
CA ASN A 7 14.66 -15.93 2.78
C ASN A 7 15.63 -15.26 3.76
N ASP A 8 16.65 -14.55 3.21
CA ASP A 8 17.67 -13.87 4.00
C ASP A 8 17.44 -12.35 4.05
N THR A 9 16.26 -11.88 3.61
CA THR A 9 15.93 -10.46 3.54
C THR A 9 15.05 -10.07 4.72
N GLU A 10 15.44 -9.01 5.42
CA GLU A 10 14.65 -8.45 6.51
C GLU A 10 13.37 -7.77 5.98
N TYR A 11 12.27 -7.92 6.73
CA TYR A 11 11.03 -7.22 6.48
C TYR A 11 11.07 -5.84 7.14
N SER A 12 10.58 -4.82 6.46
CA SER A 12 10.17 -3.59 7.12
C SER A 12 8.79 -3.79 7.76
N GLU A 13 8.56 -3.15 8.89
CA GLU A 13 7.27 -3.19 9.60
C GLU A 13 6.59 -1.82 9.58
N GLY A 14 5.27 -1.83 9.55
CA GLY A 14 4.44 -0.64 9.52
C GLY A 14 4.45 0.09 8.18
N ARG A 15 3.35 0.77 7.88
CA ARG A 15 3.22 1.55 6.62
C ARG A 15 3.33 3.05 6.84
N TYR A 16 2.80 3.54 7.95
CA TYR A 16 2.67 4.97 8.18
C TYR A 16 3.50 5.44 9.37
N PRO A 17 4.02 6.69 9.30
CA PRO A 17 4.71 7.30 10.44
C PRO A 17 3.73 7.58 11.59
N LYS A 18 4.27 7.65 12.81
CA LYS A 18 3.47 7.85 14.03
C LYS A 18 2.63 9.13 14.02
N GLU A 19 3.08 10.14 13.29
CA GLU A 19 2.39 11.43 13.13
C GLU A 19 1.02 11.28 12.45
N LEU A 20 0.82 10.18 11.71
CA LEU A 20 -0.43 9.87 11.04
C LEU A 20 -1.35 8.94 11.85
N MET A 21 -0.97 8.52 13.07
CA MET A 21 -1.76 7.57 13.89
C MET A 21 -3.22 7.99 14.10
N GLN A 22 -3.50 9.30 14.16
CA GLN A 22 -4.87 9.79 14.29
C GLN A 22 -5.78 9.45 13.09
N TYR A 23 -5.20 9.13 11.94
CA TYR A 23 -5.93 8.80 10.70
C TYR A 23 -6.13 7.29 10.51
N TYR A 24 -5.27 6.45 11.08
CA TYR A 24 -5.40 5.00 11.01
C TYR A 24 -5.49 4.39 12.42
N GLN A 25 -6.21 3.30 12.55
CA GLN A 25 -6.50 2.69 13.85
C GLN A 25 -5.65 1.43 14.08
N GLY A 26 -4.32 1.57 13.98
CA GLY A 26 -3.37 0.56 14.46
C GLY A 26 -3.22 -0.72 13.63
N ASN A 27 -4.09 -0.99 12.68
CA ASN A 27 -4.05 -2.25 11.94
C ASN A 27 -3.08 -2.27 10.74
N THR A 28 -2.42 -1.16 10.43
CA THR A 28 -1.36 -1.09 9.43
C THR A 28 0.05 -1.12 10.05
N ASP A 29 0.16 -1.13 11.38
CA ASP A 29 1.45 -1.10 12.09
C ASP A 29 2.16 -2.44 12.07
N ILE A 30 1.41 -3.54 12.00
CA ILE A 30 1.91 -4.91 12.06
C ILE A 30 2.11 -5.55 10.68
N TYR A 31 1.85 -4.81 9.63
CA TYR A 31 2.11 -5.18 8.27
C TYR A 31 3.61 -5.32 8.02
N LYS A 32 4.01 -6.37 7.29
CA LYS A 32 5.42 -6.66 6.96
C LYS A 32 5.63 -6.64 5.47
N GLN A 33 6.71 -6.01 5.01
CA GLN A 33 6.97 -5.85 3.58
C GLN A 33 8.45 -6.02 3.23
N ILE A 34 8.71 -6.70 2.10
CA ILE A 34 10.00 -6.64 1.39
C ILE A 34 9.79 -5.90 0.08
N LYS A 35 10.54 -4.84 -0.15
CA LYS A 35 10.55 -4.09 -1.41
C LYS A 35 11.41 -4.80 -2.45
N VAL A 36 10.87 -5.88 -3.03
CA VAL A 36 11.58 -6.76 -3.96
C VAL A 36 12.07 -6.01 -5.20
N GLY A 37 11.27 -5.09 -5.71
CA GLY A 37 11.65 -4.26 -6.85
C GLY A 37 12.88 -3.40 -6.57
N ASP A 38 12.98 -2.82 -5.38
CA ASP A 38 14.11 -1.98 -4.97
C ASP A 38 15.39 -2.82 -4.84
N LEU A 39 15.29 -4.02 -4.26
CA LEU A 39 16.41 -4.98 -4.21
C LEU A 39 16.91 -5.36 -5.59
N GLY A 40 16.03 -5.40 -6.59
CA GLY A 40 16.35 -5.68 -7.98
C GLY A 40 16.79 -4.45 -8.79
N GLY A 41 16.75 -3.25 -8.20
CA GLY A 41 17.07 -1.99 -8.88
C GLY A 41 16.01 -1.55 -9.88
N LEU A 42 14.74 -1.97 -9.74
CA LEU A 42 13.65 -1.55 -10.60
C LEU A 42 13.25 -0.10 -10.28
N THR A 43 13.03 0.69 -11.33
CA THR A 43 12.74 2.12 -11.19
C THR A 43 11.37 2.53 -11.74
N GLN A 44 10.83 1.79 -12.71
CA GLN A 44 9.58 2.15 -13.40
C GLN A 44 8.33 1.71 -12.63
N PHE A 45 8.46 0.71 -11.77
CA PHE A 45 7.39 0.19 -10.93
C PHE A 45 7.95 -0.43 -9.65
N GLY A 46 7.15 -0.41 -8.60
CA GLY A 46 7.42 -1.12 -7.36
C GLY A 46 6.93 -2.56 -7.43
N VAL A 47 7.64 -3.48 -6.77
CA VAL A 47 7.17 -4.84 -6.50
C VAL A 47 7.45 -5.12 -5.04
N ASN A 48 6.40 -5.38 -4.28
CA ASN A 48 6.50 -5.64 -2.86
C ASN A 48 5.91 -7.01 -2.52
N LYS A 49 6.65 -7.80 -1.75
CA LYS A 49 6.09 -8.96 -1.07
C LYS A 49 5.62 -8.52 0.31
N THR A 50 4.34 -8.67 0.56
CA THR A 50 3.69 -8.23 1.79
C THR A 50 3.14 -9.41 2.56
N ILE A 51 3.29 -9.38 3.88
CA ILE A 51 2.62 -10.27 4.82
C ILE A 51 1.67 -9.43 5.65
N LEU A 52 0.41 -9.81 5.66
CA LEU A 52 -0.63 -9.25 6.50
C LEU A 52 -0.96 -10.23 7.64
N PRO A 53 -0.49 -9.98 8.85
CA PRO A 53 -0.95 -10.73 10.02
C PRO A 53 -2.46 -10.57 10.23
N THR A 54 -3.04 -11.44 11.02
CA THR A 54 -4.45 -11.36 11.43
C THR A 54 -4.81 -9.94 11.92
N ASN A 55 -5.96 -9.42 11.48
CA ASN A 55 -6.48 -8.08 11.78
C ASN A 55 -5.63 -6.92 11.24
N SER A 56 -4.79 -7.15 10.23
CA SER A 56 -4.03 -6.08 9.58
C SER A 56 -4.57 -5.71 8.21
N ALA A 57 -4.11 -4.58 7.68
CA ALA A 57 -4.45 -4.06 6.37
C ALA A 57 -3.21 -3.56 5.62
N THR A 58 -3.26 -3.58 4.28
CA THR A 58 -2.17 -3.03 3.45
C THR A 58 -2.01 -1.53 3.63
N ALA A 59 -3.13 -0.82 3.73
CA ALA A 59 -3.16 0.64 3.83
C ALA A 59 -4.52 1.12 4.36
N MET A 60 -4.64 2.41 4.67
CA MET A 60 -5.94 3.10 4.69
C MET A 60 -6.53 3.05 3.28
N ARG A 61 -7.87 3.03 3.15
CA ARG A 61 -8.54 3.07 1.83
C ARG A 61 -8.09 4.29 1.05
N HIS A 62 -7.53 4.07 -0.14
CA HIS A 62 -6.93 5.12 -0.96
C HIS A 62 -7.03 4.80 -2.44
N TRP A 63 -6.83 5.82 -3.27
CA TRP A 63 -6.66 5.73 -4.71
C TRP A 63 -5.59 6.74 -5.17
N HIS A 64 -5.01 6.49 -6.33
CA HIS A 64 -3.92 7.25 -6.94
C HIS A 64 -4.40 8.00 -8.17
N GLU A 65 -3.94 9.25 -8.38
CA GLU A 65 -4.23 9.99 -9.61
C GLU A 65 -3.43 9.45 -10.80
N GLU A 66 -2.15 9.09 -10.61
CA GLU A 66 -1.20 8.82 -11.70
C GLU A 66 -0.61 7.39 -11.65
N GLU A 67 -0.86 6.61 -10.60
CA GLU A 67 -0.25 5.28 -10.43
C GLU A 67 -1.29 4.17 -10.55
N ASP A 68 -1.01 3.21 -11.46
CA ASP A 68 -1.73 1.94 -11.51
C ASP A 68 -1.22 1.01 -10.42
N GLU A 69 -2.11 0.23 -9.82
CA GLU A 69 -1.75 -0.79 -8.85
C GLU A 69 -2.34 -2.15 -9.20
N PHE A 70 -1.64 -3.20 -8.80
CA PHE A 70 -2.02 -4.59 -8.94
C PHE A 70 -1.70 -5.35 -7.67
N VAL A 71 -2.62 -6.20 -7.22
CA VAL A 71 -2.44 -7.09 -6.08
C VAL A 71 -2.72 -8.52 -6.51
N PHE A 72 -1.88 -9.46 -6.05
CA PHE A 72 -2.05 -10.91 -6.25
C PHE A 72 -1.90 -11.63 -4.91
N ILE A 73 -2.88 -12.44 -4.52
CA ILE A 73 -2.83 -13.25 -3.30
C ILE A 73 -2.01 -14.51 -3.55
N ILE A 74 -0.89 -14.63 -2.85
CA ILE A 74 -0.01 -15.82 -2.93
C ILE A 74 -0.54 -16.94 -2.03
N SER A 75 -0.93 -16.59 -0.79
CA SER A 75 -1.46 -17.54 0.19
C SER A 75 -2.37 -16.87 1.20
N GLY A 76 -3.28 -17.65 1.79
CA GLY A 76 -4.28 -17.16 2.73
C GLY A 76 -5.52 -16.63 2.04
N SER A 77 -6.42 -16.01 2.83
CA SER A 77 -7.65 -15.36 2.37
C SER A 77 -7.75 -13.97 2.96
N ALA A 78 -8.01 -12.97 2.12
CA ALA A 78 -8.14 -11.57 2.47
C ALA A 78 -9.46 -10.99 1.98
N ILE A 79 -9.77 -9.79 2.43
CA ILE A 79 -10.91 -9.00 1.96
C ILE A 79 -10.39 -7.77 1.23
N LEU A 80 -10.75 -7.62 -0.05
CA LEU A 80 -10.67 -6.34 -0.73
C LEU A 80 -11.86 -5.49 -0.26
N PHE A 81 -11.57 -4.31 0.24
CA PHE A 81 -12.56 -3.34 0.69
C PHE A 81 -12.53 -2.12 -0.23
N ASP A 82 -13.62 -1.85 -0.92
CA ASP A 82 -13.77 -0.72 -1.84
C ASP A 82 -15.14 -0.02 -1.70
N LYS A 83 -15.55 0.81 -2.66
CA LYS A 83 -16.85 1.53 -2.62
C LYS A 83 -18.06 0.60 -2.70
N ASP A 84 -17.90 -0.57 -3.31
CA ASP A 84 -18.98 -1.54 -3.51
C ASP A 84 -19.07 -2.54 -2.33
N GLY A 85 -18.14 -2.45 -1.37
CA GLY A 85 -18.15 -3.21 -0.13
C GLY A 85 -16.96 -4.15 0.04
N GLU A 86 -17.24 -5.34 0.55
CA GLU A 86 -16.24 -6.35 0.88
C GLU A 86 -16.27 -7.47 -0.16
N HIS A 87 -15.11 -7.79 -0.74
CA HIS A 87 -14.94 -8.85 -1.72
C HIS A 87 -13.89 -9.83 -1.21
N GLU A 88 -14.26 -11.09 -1.04
CA GLU A 88 -13.32 -12.13 -0.64
C GLU A 88 -12.28 -12.39 -1.74
N MET A 89 -11.01 -12.49 -1.35
CA MET A 89 -9.89 -12.82 -2.21
C MET A 89 -9.11 -13.99 -1.62
N ASN A 90 -9.00 -15.07 -2.38
CA ASN A 90 -8.30 -16.28 -2.01
C ASN A 90 -6.96 -16.41 -2.75
N ALA A 91 -6.11 -17.34 -2.34
CA ALA A 91 -4.86 -17.63 -3.04
C ALA A 91 -5.12 -17.90 -4.54
N GLY A 92 -4.43 -17.17 -5.41
CA GLY A 92 -4.61 -17.17 -6.86
C GLY A 92 -5.48 -16.01 -7.40
N ASP A 93 -6.23 -15.32 -6.55
CA ASP A 93 -7.01 -14.15 -6.97
C ASP A 93 -6.12 -12.91 -7.10
N CYS A 94 -6.57 -11.99 -7.93
CA CYS A 94 -5.92 -10.69 -8.13
C CYS A 94 -6.93 -9.56 -8.24
N ALA A 95 -6.45 -8.33 -7.98
CA ALA A 95 -7.18 -7.10 -8.18
C ALA A 95 -6.31 -6.06 -8.88
N THR A 96 -6.94 -5.15 -9.62
CA THR A 96 -6.26 -4.06 -10.32
C THR A 96 -6.95 -2.74 -10.00
N PHE A 97 -6.15 -1.70 -9.82
CA PHE A 97 -6.63 -0.36 -9.51
C PHE A 97 -5.99 0.60 -10.50
N LYS A 98 -6.82 1.19 -11.35
CA LYS A 98 -6.36 2.08 -12.42
C LYS A 98 -6.13 3.47 -11.88
N ALA A 99 -5.05 4.11 -12.31
CA ALA A 99 -4.79 5.52 -12.09
C ALA A 99 -6.00 6.40 -12.44
N GLY A 100 -6.33 7.34 -11.57
CA GLY A 100 -7.46 8.26 -11.74
C GLY A 100 -8.85 7.66 -11.46
N ASP A 101 -8.96 6.38 -11.14
CA ASP A 101 -10.22 5.82 -10.63
C ASP A 101 -10.36 6.14 -9.14
N ASN A 102 -11.36 6.94 -8.80
CA ASN A 102 -11.60 7.40 -7.43
C ASN A 102 -12.22 6.33 -6.51
N ASN A 103 -12.19 5.06 -6.91
CA ASN A 103 -12.60 3.94 -6.09
C ASN A 103 -11.49 3.55 -5.10
N GLY A 104 -11.50 4.20 -3.93
CA GLY A 104 -10.53 3.90 -2.88
C GLY A 104 -10.61 2.46 -2.40
N HIS A 105 -9.46 1.81 -2.25
CA HIS A 105 -9.34 0.40 -1.90
C HIS A 105 -8.35 0.15 -0.75
N ALA A 106 -8.50 -0.99 -0.09
CA ALA A 106 -7.55 -1.57 0.85
C ALA A 106 -7.73 -3.09 0.90
N ILE A 107 -6.65 -3.82 1.14
CA ILE A 107 -6.72 -5.27 1.42
C ILE A 107 -6.61 -5.46 2.93
N VAL A 108 -7.56 -6.20 3.49
CA VAL A 108 -7.66 -6.43 4.94
C VAL A 108 -7.62 -7.91 5.22
N ASN A 109 -6.80 -8.33 6.18
CA ASN A 109 -6.80 -9.69 6.67
C ASN A 109 -7.75 -9.83 7.87
N LYS A 110 -8.92 -10.42 7.64
CA LYS A 110 -9.90 -10.77 8.69
C LYS A 110 -9.84 -12.26 9.08
N SER A 111 -8.91 -13.01 8.50
CA SER A 111 -8.72 -14.44 8.79
C SER A 111 -7.90 -14.69 10.05
N ASN A 112 -7.74 -15.95 10.44
CA ASN A 112 -6.93 -16.37 11.58
C ASN A 112 -5.48 -16.72 11.22
N GLU A 113 -5.09 -16.54 9.96
CA GLU A 113 -3.77 -16.89 9.43
C GLU A 113 -3.18 -15.69 8.69
N ASP A 114 -1.85 -15.68 8.54
CA ASP A 114 -1.17 -14.66 7.75
C ASP A 114 -1.56 -14.76 6.27
N VAL A 115 -1.80 -13.62 5.65
CA VAL A 115 -1.99 -13.51 4.20
C VAL A 115 -0.69 -13.03 3.57
N VAL A 116 -0.25 -13.72 2.51
CA VAL A 116 0.91 -13.31 1.72
C VAL A 116 0.44 -12.84 0.35
N LEU A 117 0.87 -11.67 -0.06
CA LEU A 117 0.49 -11.08 -1.34
C LEU A 117 1.66 -10.35 -2.03
N LEU A 118 1.53 -10.14 -3.34
CA LEU A 118 2.35 -9.21 -4.09
C LEU A 118 1.53 -7.94 -4.37
N GLU A 119 2.16 -6.80 -4.12
CA GLU A 119 1.69 -5.48 -4.54
C GLU A 119 2.64 -4.99 -5.63
N VAL A 120 2.09 -4.61 -6.77
CA VAL A 120 2.84 -4.02 -7.88
C VAL A 120 2.19 -2.70 -8.23
N GLY A 121 2.96 -1.63 -8.28
CA GLY A 121 2.46 -0.31 -8.63
C GLY A 121 3.44 0.43 -9.52
N THR A 122 2.93 1.22 -10.46
CA THR A 122 3.77 2.11 -11.26
C THR A 122 4.42 3.17 -10.36
N ARG A 123 5.45 3.85 -10.88
CA ARG A 123 6.17 4.91 -10.15
C ARG A 123 6.16 6.19 -11.00
N ALA A 124 5.07 6.95 -10.93
CA ALA A 124 5.01 8.28 -11.50
C ALA A 124 5.99 9.22 -10.77
N GLN A 125 6.56 10.19 -11.47
CA GLN A 125 7.43 11.21 -10.83
C GLN A 125 6.66 12.04 -9.80
N LYS A 126 5.39 12.29 -10.08
CA LYS A 126 4.44 12.97 -9.18
C LYS A 126 3.15 12.19 -9.15
N ASP A 127 2.52 12.15 -8.00
CA ASP A 127 1.24 11.52 -7.78
C ASP A 127 0.51 12.17 -6.61
N ILE A 128 -0.80 12.08 -6.59
CA ILE A 128 -1.61 12.46 -5.43
C ILE A 128 -2.41 11.24 -4.98
N VAL A 129 -2.16 10.85 -3.73
CA VAL A 129 -2.89 9.74 -3.09
C VAL A 129 -4.02 10.32 -2.25
N HIS A 130 -5.25 9.93 -2.54
CA HIS A 130 -6.44 10.34 -1.81
C HIS A 130 -6.87 9.26 -0.83
N TYR A 131 -7.02 9.60 0.44
CA TYR A 131 -7.54 8.69 1.47
C TYR A 131 -9.04 8.89 1.61
N THR A 132 -9.83 7.96 1.04
CA THR A 132 -11.27 8.09 0.81
C THR A 132 -12.08 8.41 2.07
N ASP A 133 -11.71 7.82 3.21
CA ASP A 133 -12.47 7.93 4.46
C ASP A 133 -11.85 8.95 5.43
N LYS A 134 -10.89 9.74 4.96
CA LYS A 134 -10.10 10.65 5.81
C LYS A 134 -9.94 12.01 5.12
N ASP A 135 -9.89 13.06 5.93
CA ASP A 135 -9.43 14.37 5.46
C ASP A 135 -7.90 14.37 5.35
N LEU A 136 -7.40 13.61 4.37
CA LEU A 136 -5.99 13.38 4.17
C LEU A 136 -5.71 13.13 2.70
N ILE A 137 -4.66 13.76 2.17
CA ILE A 137 -4.01 13.43 0.91
C ILE A 137 -2.50 13.26 1.13
N ASN A 138 -1.84 12.49 0.29
CA ASN A 138 -0.38 12.45 0.20
C ASN A 138 0.05 12.97 -1.17
N ASP A 139 0.71 14.11 -1.17
CA ASP A 139 1.34 14.71 -2.35
C ASP A 139 2.73 14.09 -2.50
N VAL A 140 2.89 13.28 -3.54
CA VAL A 140 4.13 12.53 -3.84
C VAL A 140 4.89 13.27 -4.94
N ASP A 141 6.13 13.67 -4.64
CA ASP A 141 7.06 14.23 -5.63
C ASP A 141 8.44 13.55 -5.50
N ARG A 142 8.69 12.54 -6.32
CA ARG A 142 9.94 11.77 -6.32
C ARG A 142 11.15 12.52 -6.82
N THR A 143 10.99 13.77 -7.28
CA THR A 143 12.10 14.65 -7.65
C THR A 143 12.67 15.41 -6.45
N GLN A 144 11.97 15.39 -5.31
CA GLN A 144 12.34 16.09 -4.09
C GLN A 144 13.04 15.18 -3.08
N THR A 145 13.77 15.78 -2.15
CA THR A 145 14.39 15.04 -1.02
C THR A 145 13.32 14.49 -0.09
N LYS A 146 12.29 15.30 0.20
CA LYS A 146 11.08 14.86 0.89
C LYS A 146 10.03 14.50 -0.14
N GLN A 147 9.87 13.21 -0.37
CA GLN A 147 9.07 12.73 -1.49
C GLN A 147 7.58 12.62 -1.16
N ASN A 148 7.22 12.58 0.11
CA ASN A 148 5.84 12.45 0.55
C ASN A 148 5.46 13.61 1.46
N THR A 149 4.38 14.31 1.14
CA THR A 149 3.83 15.39 1.95
C THR A 149 2.35 15.17 2.20
N PHE A 150 2.03 14.79 3.45
CA PHE A 150 0.66 14.56 3.89
C PHE A 150 0.02 15.87 4.31
N LYS A 151 -1.17 16.15 3.76
CA LYS A 151 -1.94 17.40 3.95
C LYS A 151 -3.41 17.10 4.21
N ASP A 152 -4.09 17.98 4.92
CA ASP A 152 -5.56 18.00 4.97
C ASP A 152 -6.18 18.79 3.79
N SER A 153 -7.49 18.80 3.68
CA SER A 153 -8.23 19.51 2.61
C SER A 153 -8.02 21.02 2.62
N SER A 154 -7.59 21.61 3.75
CA SER A 154 -7.21 23.02 3.82
C SER A 154 -5.81 23.32 3.26
N GLY A 155 -5.04 22.28 2.93
CA GLY A 155 -3.66 22.37 2.50
C GLY A 155 -2.64 22.44 3.65
N LYS A 156 -3.08 22.27 4.90
CA LYS A 156 -2.20 22.25 6.06
C LYS A 156 -1.36 20.98 6.02
N VAL A 157 -0.03 21.15 6.04
CA VAL A 157 0.91 20.01 6.13
C VAL A 157 0.84 19.38 7.51
N ILE A 158 0.62 18.06 7.53
CA ILE A 158 0.56 17.23 8.73
C ILE A 158 1.91 16.54 8.95
N TYR A 159 2.49 16.00 7.87
CA TYR A 159 3.78 15.31 7.90
C TYR A 159 4.48 15.37 6.54
N SER A 160 5.81 15.32 6.53
CA SER A 160 6.59 15.30 5.27
C SER A 160 7.89 14.52 5.45
N ILE A 161 8.16 13.58 4.55
CA ILE A 161 9.32 12.67 4.55
C ILE A 161 9.93 12.48 3.16
#